data_ead2d9006a690ffb772b8665fb5f4b41
#
_entry.id   ead2d9006a690ffb772b8665fb5f4b41
#
_cell.length_a   1.000
_cell.length_b   1.000
_cell.length_c   1.000
_cell.angle_alpha   90.00
_cell.angle_beta   90.00
_cell.angle_gamma   90.00
#
_symmetry.space_group_name_H-M   'P 1'
#
loop_
_entity.id
_entity.type
_entity.pdbx_description
1 polymer ?
#
loop_
_entity_poly.entity_id
_entity_poly.type
_entity_poly.pdbx_seq_one_letter_code
_entity_poly.pdbx_strand_id
1 'polypeptide(L)'
;MIIIGFKKAAEALHHEAGAALRDRMLAEFHKITSPVITREEYGKPAVKEKIPFSVSHSGDTVICAMGADGCADLPFLRSGEEMSEGFFIADARPCSEIGADIEKISDKRSPERTEAIAERYFSVEEQSLIRSSDDPVGCFYALWTRKESYIKLTGRGLSALRSADTLCLPESAECISFSLLADGEKYSLSVSFTE
;
A
#
# COMPACT_ATOMS: atom_id res chain seq x y z
N MET A 1 10.25 -12.17 3.32
CA MET A 1 9.26 -11.95 2.23
C MET A 1 8.21 -10.94 2.66
N ILE A 2 7.46 -10.37 1.72
CA ILE A 2 6.35 -9.45 1.96
C ILE A 2 5.04 -10.15 1.67
N ILE A 3 4.16 -10.21 2.67
CA ILE A 3 2.82 -10.79 2.56
C ILE A 3 1.79 -9.66 2.60
N ILE A 4 0.78 -9.74 1.74
CA ILE A 4 -0.39 -8.85 1.75
C ILE A 4 -1.59 -9.65 2.21
N GLY A 5 -2.26 -9.20 3.28
CA GLY A 5 -3.59 -9.65 3.67
C GLY A 5 -4.65 -8.73 3.05
N PHE A 6 -5.72 -9.33 2.54
CA PHE A 6 -6.91 -8.64 2.03
C PHE A 6 -8.13 -8.98 2.86
N LYS A 7 -8.96 -7.97 3.12
CA LYS A 7 -10.24 -8.12 3.80
C LYS A 7 -11.25 -7.12 3.25
N LYS A 8 -12.50 -7.56 3.11
CA LYS A 8 -13.64 -6.68 2.83
C LYS A 8 -14.17 -6.06 4.11
N ALA A 9 -14.41 -4.77 4.06
CA ALA A 9 -15.03 -4.04 5.17
C ALA A 9 -15.71 -2.77 4.66
N ALA A 10 -16.89 -2.48 5.19
CA ALA A 10 -17.54 -1.19 4.95
C ALA A 10 -16.67 -0.04 5.48
N GLU A 11 -16.76 1.14 4.87
CA GLU A 11 -15.92 2.31 5.17
C GLU A 11 -15.92 2.66 6.68
N ALA A 12 -17.09 2.59 7.33
CA ALA A 12 -17.22 2.85 8.76
C ALA A 12 -16.43 1.88 9.67
N LEU A 13 -16.01 0.72 9.15
CA LEU A 13 -15.30 -0.34 9.87
C LEU A 13 -13.83 -0.48 9.44
N HIS A 14 -13.31 0.35 8.56
CA HIS A 14 -11.95 0.21 8.02
C HIS A 14 -10.88 0.14 9.10
N HIS A 15 -10.97 0.99 10.13
CA HIS A 15 -9.99 1.02 11.21
C HIS A 15 -9.97 -0.28 12.00
N GLU A 16 -11.16 -0.79 12.38
CA GLU A 16 -11.30 -2.05 13.12
C GLU A 16 -10.88 -3.26 12.28
N ALA A 17 -11.29 -3.28 11.01
CA ALA A 17 -10.94 -4.34 10.07
C ALA A 17 -9.44 -4.38 9.79
N GLY A 18 -8.79 -3.22 9.67
CA GLY A 18 -7.34 -3.11 9.49
C GLY A 18 -6.56 -3.59 10.71
N ALA A 19 -7.01 -3.22 11.92
CA ALA A 19 -6.43 -3.73 13.16
C ALA A 19 -6.60 -5.25 13.29
N ALA A 20 -7.79 -5.78 13.05
CA ALA A 20 -8.07 -7.20 13.10
C ALA A 20 -7.26 -8.00 12.05
N LEU A 21 -7.10 -7.46 10.83
CA LEU A 21 -6.30 -8.09 9.78
C LEU A 21 -4.83 -8.14 10.17
N ARG A 22 -4.26 -7.04 10.66
CA ARG A 22 -2.89 -6.97 11.19
C ARG A 22 -2.68 -8.00 12.30
N ASP A 23 -3.58 -8.04 13.30
CA ASP A 23 -3.43 -8.92 14.45
C ASP A 23 -3.54 -10.40 14.06
N ARG A 24 -4.42 -10.72 13.10
CA ARG A 24 -4.49 -12.05 12.51
C ARG A 24 -3.18 -12.42 11.81
N MET A 25 -2.59 -11.53 11.03
CA MET A 25 -1.31 -11.77 10.35
C MET A 25 -0.16 -11.95 11.35
N LEU A 26 -0.11 -11.15 12.41
CA LEU A 26 0.88 -11.31 13.48
C LEU A 26 0.74 -12.67 14.17
N ALA A 27 -0.47 -13.12 14.44
CA ALA A 27 -0.71 -14.44 15.04
C ALA A 27 -0.32 -15.59 14.09
N GLU A 28 -0.68 -15.48 12.82
CA GLU A 28 -0.48 -16.54 11.83
C GLU A 28 1.00 -16.70 11.44
N PHE A 29 1.68 -15.60 11.10
CA PHE A 29 3.03 -15.62 10.56
C PHE A 29 4.13 -15.45 11.61
N HIS A 30 3.84 -14.79 12.74
CA HIS A 30 4.84 -14.51 13.78
C HIS A 30 4.51 -15.12 15.15
N LYS A 31 3.38 -15.83 15.27
CA LYS A 31 2.90 -16.44 16.55
C LYS A 31 2.66 -15.41 17.66
N ILE A 32 2.36 -14.17 17.30
CA ILE A 32 2.09 -13.06 18.24
C ILE A 32 0.56 -12.93 18.35
N THR A 33 -0.02 -13.44 19.44
CA THR A 33 -1.50 -13.48 19.65
C THR A 33 -2.03 -12.30 20.44
N SER A 34 -1.17 -11.52 21.10
CA SER A 34 -1.54 -10.33 21.87
C SER A 34 -0.54 -9.19 21.61
N PRO A 35 -0.58 -8.59 20.41
CA PRO A 35 0.39 -7.58 20.03
C PRO A 35 0.24 -6.31 20.87
N VAL A 36 1.36 -5.75 21.32
CA VAL A 36 1.42 -4.43 21.92
C VAL A 36 1.75 -3.42 20.83
N ILE A 37 0.75 -2.62 20.46
CA ILE A 37 0.90 -1.61 19.43
C ILE A 37 1.34 -0.29 20.05
N THR A 38 2.44 0.23 19.55
CA THR A 38 2.99 1.55 19.87
C THR A 38 2.85 2.48 18.68
N ARG A 39 3.20 3.74 18.85
CA ARG A 39 3.25 4.71 17.74
C ARG A 39 4.65 5.32 17.70
N GLU A 40 5.20 5.38 16.51
CA GLU A 40 6.45 6.06 16.22
C GLU A 40 6.23 7.58 16.09
N GLU A 41 7.31 8.31 15.88
CA GLU A 41 7.27 9.72 15.50
C GLU A 41 6.34 9.86 14.27
N TYR A 42 5.50 10.87 14.22
CA TYR A 42 4.46 11.09 13.20
C TYR A 42 3.30 10.07 13.19
N GLY A 43 3.19 9.19 14.20
CA GLY A 43 2.01 8.36 14.43
C GLY A 43 1.96 7.03 13.66
N LYS A 44 3.02 6.63 12.95
CA LYS A 44 3.11 5.30 12.32
C LYS A 44 2.94 4.22 13.38
N PRO A 45 2.00 3.27 13.23
CA PRO A 45 1.86 2.18 14.18
C PRO A 45 3.01 1.19 14.06
N ALA A 46 3.51 0.72 15.19
CA ALA A 46 4.56 -0.28 15.30
C ALA A 46 4.18 -1.34 16.33
N VAL A 47 4.74 -2.54 16.21
CA VAL A 47 4.64 -3.60 17.21
C VAL A 47 5.96 -3.74 17.95
N LYS A 48 5.87 -4.08 19.26
CA LYS A 48 7.05 -4.20 20.14
C LYS A 48 8.14 -5.13 19.57
N GLU A 49 7.73 -6.17 18.88
CA GLU A 49 8.59 -7.18 18.27
C GLU A 49 9.30 -6.69 16.99
N LYS A 50 9.07 -5.44 16.59
CA LYS A 50 9.67 -4.80 15.39
C LYS A 50 9.39 -5.52 14.08
N ILE A 51 8.25 -6.17 13.97
CA ILE A 51 7.78 -6.72 12.69
C ILE A 51 7.30 -5.55 11.82
N PRO A 52 7.86 -5.35 10.63
CA PRO A 52 7.43 -4.27 9.75
C PRO A 52 6.04 -4.58 9.19
N PHE A 53 5.13 -3.61 9.31
CA PHE A 53 3.80 -3.70 8.71
C PHE A 53 3.25 -2.33 8.31
N SER A 54 2.31 -2.33 7.38
CA SER A 54 1.58 -1.14 6.96
C SER A 54 0.14 -1.51 6.62
N VAL A 55 -0.82 -0.69 7.03
CA VAL A 55 -2.26 -0.88 6.77
C VAL A 55 -2.76 0.25 5.88
N SER A 56 -3.59 -0.08 4.91
CA SER A 56 -4.30 0.88 4.06
C SER A 56 -5.70 0.36 3.72
N HIS A 57 -6.55 1.27 3.25
CA HIS A 57 -7.91 0.94 2.83
C HIS A 57 -8.41 1.92 1.79
N SER A 58 -9.24 1.45 0.88
CA SER A 58 -9.97 2.28 -0.08
C SER A 58 -11.22 1.54 -0.57
N GLY A 59 -12.32 2.26 -0.79
CA GLY A 59 -13.60 1.63 -1.12
C GLY A 59 -14.01 0.61 -0.04
N ASP A 60 -14.33 -0.61 -0.43
CA ASP A 60 -14.70 -1.69 0.50
C ASP A 60 -13.52 -2.64 0.82
N THR A 61 -12.29 -2.21 0.56
CA THR A 61 -11.11 -3.05 0.70
C THR A 61 -10.15 -2.50 1.74
N VAL A 62 -9.70 -3.38 2.62
CA VAL A 62 -8.66 -3.14 3.62
C VAL A 62 -7.51 -4.09 3.35
N ILE A 63 -6.29 -3.58 3.40
CA ILE A 63 -5.06 -4.37 3.27
C ILE A 63 -4.16 -4.21 4.49
N CYS A 64 -3.36 -5.24 4.75
CA CYS A 64 -2.19 -5.15 5.61
C CYS A 64 -0.99 -5.78 4.86
N ALA A 65 0.05 -5.00 4.63
CA ALA A 65 1.34 -5.50 4.17
C ALA A 65 2.23 -5.78 5.38
N MET A 66 2.91 -6.92 5.39
CA MET A 66 3.74 -7.36 6.52
C MET A 66 4.96 -8.12 6.06
N GLY A 67 6.11 -7.84 6.68
CA GLY A 67 7.30 -8.67 6.55
C GLY A 67 7.11 -10.00 7.29
N ALA A 68 7.51 -11.13 6.68
CA ALA A 68 7.46 -12.44 7.29
C ALA A 68 8.63 -13.34 6.87
N ASP A 69 9.00 -14.27 7.75
CA ASP A 69 10.03 -15.25 7.51
C ASP A 69 9.39 -16.60 7.11
N GLY A 70 9.39 -16.86 5.81
CA GLY A 70 9.02 -18.18 5.26
C GLY A 70 7.52 -18.53 5.34
N CYS A 71 6.81 -18.43 4.21
CA CYS A 71 5.45 -18.95 4.01
C CYS A 71 5.38 -19.62 2.65
N ALA A 72 5.71 -20.92 2.59
CA ALA A 72 5.92 -21.64 1.33
C ALA A 72 4.65 -21.87 0.48
N ASP A 73 3.46 -21.80 1.07
CA ASP A 73 2.22 -22.26 0.43
C ASP A 73 1.21 -21.16 0.07
N LEU A 74 1.62 -19.89 0.15
CA LEU A 74 0.74 -18.77 -0.25
C LEU A 74 0.88 -18.49 -1.75
N PRO A 75 -0.21 -18.13 -2.45
CA PRO A 75 -0.14 -17.69 -3.83
C PRO A 75 0.58 -16.34 -3.94
N PHE A 76 1.28 -16.14 -5.07
CA PHE A 76 1.83 -14.83 -5.40
C PHE A 76 0.74 -13.89 -5.88
N LEU A 77 0.81 -12.63 -5.42
CA LEU A 77 -0.03 -11.56 -5.92
C LEU A 77 0.38 -11.20 -7.36
N ARG A 78 -0.59 -11.10 -8.24
CA ARG A 78 -0.36 -10.76 -9.65
C ARG A 78 -1.29 -9.65 -10.11
N SER A 79 -0.77 -8.77 -10.95
CA SER A 79 -1.59 -7.72 -11.58
C SER A 79 -2.61 -8.32 -12.54
N GLY A 80 -3.82 -7.76 -12.54
CA GLY A 80 -4.93 -8.18 -13.40
C GLY A 80 -5.75 -9.35 -12.87
N GLU A 81 -5.38 -9.94 -11.73
CA GLU A 81 -6.17 -11.02 -11.11
C GLU A 81 -7.29 -10.46 -10.22
N GLU A 82 -8.38 -11.23 -10.13
CA GLU A 82 -9.48 -10.97 -9.20
C GLU A 82 -9.03 -11.35 -7.78
N MET A 83 -9.16 -10.40 -6.86
CA MET A 83 -8.75 -10.56 -5.47
C MET A 83 -9.91 -11.06 -4.61
N SER A 84 -9.62 -12.05 -3.79
CA SER A 84 -10.48 -12.52 -2.71
C SER A 84 -9.87 -12.24 -1.35
N GLU A 85 -10.66 -12.36 -0.28
CA GLU A 85 -10.11 -12.31 1.08
C GLU A 85 -9.09 -13.43 1.29
N GLY A 86 -7.93 -13.09 1.84
CA GLY A 86 -6.84 -14.03 2.04
C GLY A 86 -5.48 -13.38 2.16
N PHE A 87 -4.44 -14.19 2.02
CA PHE A 87 -3.04 -13.78 2.10
C PHE A 87 -2.30 -14.15 0.82
N PHE A 88 -1.44 -13.25 0.37
CA PHE A 88 -0.69 -13.37 -0.89
C PHE A 88 0.75 -12.91 -0.69
N ILE A 89 1.68 -13.53 -1.39
CA ILE A 89 3.08 -13.08 -1.43
C ILE A 89 3.18 -11.94 -2.46
N ALA A 90 3.56 -10.76 -2.02
CA ALA A 90 3.84 -9.64 -2.90
C ALA A 90 5.28 -9.65 -3.40
N ASP A 91 6.24 -10.00 -2.53
CA ASP A 91 7.65 -10.13 -2.86
C ASP A 91 8.32 -11.19 -1.96
N ALA A 92 9.24 -11.96 -2.53
CA ALA A 92 9.97 -13.00 -1.79
C ALA A 92 11.19 -12.46 -1.01
N ARG A 93 11.61 -11.22 -1.27
CA ARG A 93 12.76 -10.60 -0.58
C ARG A 93 12.42 -10.23 0.86
N PRO A 94 13.41 -10.26 1.76
CA PRO A 94 13.22 -9.76 3.12
C PRO A 94 12.95 -8.26 3.10
N CYS A 95 12.34 -7.75 4.17
CA CYS A 95 12.19 -6.31 4.35
C CYS A 95 12.38 -5.94 5.82
N SER A 96 13.07 -4.83 6.07
CA SER A 96 13.28 -4.25 7.40
C SER A 96 12.24 -3.19 7.73
N GLU A 97 11.77 -2.45 6.71
CA GLU A 97 10.71 -1.46 6.81
C GLU A 97 9.73 -1.62 5.65
N ILE A 98 8.47 -1.24 5.86
CA ILE A 98 7.42 -1.36 4.85
C ILE A 98 6.41 -0.21 4.95
N GLY A 99 5.94 0.23 3.80
CA GLY A 99 4.78 1.09 3.63
C GLY A 99 3.91 0.56 2.49
N ALA A 100 2.61 0.56 2.65
CA ALA A 100 1.69 0.10 1.62
C ALA A 100 0.50 1.05 1.48
N ASP A 101 0.06 1.22 0.25
CA ASP A 101 -1.14 1.99 -0.05
C ASP A 101 -1.99 1.33 -1.13
N ILE A 102 -3.32 1.36 -0.93
CA ILE A 102 -4.29 0.87 -1.89
C ILE A 102 -5.33 1.96 -2.17
N GLU A 103 -5.68 2.12 -3.45
CA GLU A 103 -6.72 3.05 -3.89
C GLU A 103 -7.68 2.41 -4.90
N LYS A 104 -8.97 2.56 -4.65
CA LYS A 104 -10.01 2.23 -5.62
C LYS A 104 -9.95 3.21 -6.78
N ILE A 105 -9.76 2.70 -7.99
CA ILE A 105 -9.75 3.53 -9.19
C ILE A 105 -11.19 3.94 -9.50
N SER A 106 -11.46 5.24 -9.47
CA SER A 106 -12.79 5.79 -9.69
C SER A 106 -12.84 6.57 -11.00
N ASP A 107 -13.62 6.08 -11.94
CA ASP A 107 -13.93 6.78 -13.19
C ASP A 107 -14.77 8.04 -12.97
N LYS A 108 -15.30 8.23 -11.75
CA LYS A 108 -16.10 9.41 -11.38
C LYS A 108 -15.24 10.62 -10.99
N ARG A 109 -13.93 10.46 -10.84
CA ARG A 109 -13.04 11.59 -10.57
C ARG A 109 -12.87 12.42 -11.84
N SER A 110 -13.24 13.69 -11.79
CA SER A 110 -13.10 14.54 -12.98
C SER A 110 -11.63 14.77 -13.34
N PRO A 111 -11.31 14.91 -14.65
CA PRO A 111 -9.95 15.21 -15.09
C PRO A 111 -9.35 16.44 -14.41
N GLU A 112 -10.14 17.51 -14.25
CA GLU A 112 -9.70 18.77 -13.61
C GLU A 112 -9.28 18.55 -12.16
N ARG A 113 -10.02 17.71 -11.42
CA ARG A 113 -9.67 17.37 -10.02
C ARG A 113 -8.40 16.52 -9.96
N THR A 114 -8.22 15.61 -10.89
CA THR A 114 -7.02 14.79 -11.01
C THR A 114 -5.81 15.68 -11.30
N GLU A 115 -5.94 16.61 -12.25
CA GLU A 115 -4.90 17.56 -12.63
C GLU A 115 -4.53 18.48 -11.46
N ALA A 116 -5.50 19.06 -10.75
CA ALA A 116 -5.26 19.90 -9.59
C ALA A 116 -4.50 19.18 -8.46
N ILE A 117 -4.77 17.89 -8.23
CA ILE A 117 -4.02 17.08 -7.29
C ILE A 117 -2.60 16.81 -7.82
N ALA A 118 -2.47 16.48 -9.11
CA ALA A 118 -1.19 16.25 -9.74
C ALA A 118 -0.29 17.49 -9.67
N GLU A 119 -0.79 18.66 -10.00
CA GLU A 119 -0.05 19.93 -9.89
C GLU A 119 0.43 20.22 -8.46
N ARG A 120 -0.35 19.82 -7.47
CA ARG A 120 -0.02 20.09 -6.07
C ARG A 120 1.03 19.13 -5.49
N TYR A 121 1.02 17.86 -5.92
CA TYR A 121 1.76 16.80 -5.22
C TYR A 121 2.74 16.01 -6.07
N PHE A 122 2.68 16.12 -7.40
CA PHE A 122 3.56 15.38 -8.30
C PHE A 122 4.66 16.28 -8.89
N SER A 123 5.82 15.68 -9.20
CA SER A 123 6.89 16.35 -9.95
C SER A 123 6.44 16.65 -11.39
N VAL A 124 7.20 17.49 -12.09
CA VAL A 124 6.92 17.82 -13.50
C VAL A 124 7.00 16.57 -14.37
N GLU A 125 7.93 15.67 -14.06
CA GLU A 125 8.14 14.40 -14.75
C GLU A 125 6.98 13.44 -14.50
N GLU A 126 6.52 13.29 -13.26
CA GLU A 126 5.35 12.50 -12.90
C GLU A 126 4.08 13.03 -13.59
N GLN A 127 3.87 14.35 -13.61
CA GLN A 127 2.75 14.99 -14.33
C GLN A 127 2.82 14.74 -15.84
N SER A 128 4.02 14.81 -16.44
CA SER A 128 4.23 14.51 -17.85
C SER A 128 3.87 13.06 -18.16
N LEU A 129 4.25 12.12 -17.30
CA LEU A 129 3.93 10.71 -17.45
C LEU A 129 2.40 10.47 -17.42
N ILE A 130 1.68 11.11 -16.50
CA ILE A 130 0.22 11.04 -16.45
C ILE A 130 -0.40 11.55 -17.75
N ARG A 131 0.02 12.72 -18.23
CA ARG A 131 -0.54 13.35 -19.45
C ARG A 131 -0.27 12.56 -20.73
N SER A 132 0.87 11.86 -20.79
CA SER A 132 1.27 11.08 -21.98
C SER A 132 0.79 9.62 -21.94
N SER A 133 0.16 9.18 -20.86
CA SER A 133 -0.34 7.81 -20.71
C SER A 133 -1.59 7.57 -21.56
N ASP A 134 -1.72 6.36 -22.12
CA ASP A 134 -2.97 5.89 -22.76
C ASP A 134 -4.10 5.70 -21.74
N ASP A 135 -3.76 5.52 -20.45
CA ASP A 135 -4.69 5.50 -19.31
C ASP A 135 -4.24 6.52 -18.24
N PRO A 136 -4.54 7.83 -18.40
CA PRO A 136 -4.12 8.86 -17.45
C PRO A 136 -4.65 8.66 -16.05
N VAL A 137 -5.87 8.10 -15.91
CA VAL A 137 -6.50 7.84 -14.61
C VAL A 137 -5.77 6.71 -13.89
N GLY A 138 -5.55 5.58 -14.55
CA GLY A 138 -4.78 4.47 -13.99
C GLY A 138 -3.35 4.88 -13.64
N CYS A 139 -2.70 5.65 -14.51
CA CYS A 139 -1.36 6.18 -14.27
C CYS A 139 -1.31 7.10 -13.03
N PHE A 140 -2.29 8.00 -12.88
CA PHE A 140 -2.41 8.84 -11.70
C PHE A 140 -2.52 8.01 -10.41
N TYR A 141 -3.42 7.01 -10.38
CA TYR A 141 -3.58 6.18 -9.17
C TYR A 141 -2.34 5.33 -8.87
N ALA A 142 -1.66 4.83 -9.90
CA ALA A 142 -0.40 4.10 -9.74
C ALA A 142 0.70 4.98 -9.10
N LEU A 143 0.88 6.20 -9.58
CA LEU A 143 1.84 7.15 -9.00
C LEU A 143 1.41 7.62 -7.61
N TRP A 144 0.11 7.82 -7.39
CA TRP A 144 -0.43 8.21 -6.09
C TRP A 144 -0.16 7.16 -5.02
N THR A 145 -0.52 5.89 -5.28
CA THR A 145 -0.27 4.80 -4.32
C THR A 145 1.22 4.55 -4.08
N ARG A 146 2.08 4.73 -5.11
CA ARG A 146 3.55 4.68 -4.93
C ARG A 146 4.03 5.77 -3.97
N LYS A 147 3.54 6.99 -4.14
CA LYS A 147 3.89 8.14 -3.30
C LYS A 147 3.43 7.93 -1.85
N GLU A 148 2.18 7.54 -1.65
CA GLU A 148 1.61 7.26 -0.33
C GLU A 148 2.31 6.07 0.35
N SER A 149 2.61 4.98 -0.37
CA SER A 149 3.34 3.84 0.18
C SER A 149 4.75 4.23 0.65
N TYR A 150 5.46 5.06 -0.13
CA TYR A 150 6.79 5.56 0.26
C TYR A 150 6.73 6.48 1.48
N ILE A 151 5.71 7.33 1.59
CA ILE A 151 5.53 8.17 2.77
C ILE A 151 5.22 7.34 4.01
N LYS A 152 4.40 6.29 3.87
CA LYS A 152 4.13 5.33 4.95
C LYS A 152 5.37 4.54 5.33
N LEU A 153 6.23 4.18 4.36
CA LEU A 153 7.53 3.57 4.62
C LEU A 153 8.39 4.47 5.52
N THR A 154 8.58 5.73 5.11
CA THR A 154 9.46 6.68 5.82
C THR A 154 8.86 7.25 7.10
N GLY A 155 7.56 7.07 7.33
CA GLY A 155 6.85 7.60 8.49
C GLY A 155 6.76 9.13 8.57
N ARG A 156 7.11 9.87 7.50
CA ARG A 156 7.19 11.35 7.50
C ARG A 156 5.84 12.06 7.42
N GLY A 157 4.75 11.30 7.25
CA GLY A 157 3.41 11.85 7.12
C GLY A 157 3.15 12.62 5.81
N LEU A 158 1.92 13.12 5.64
CA LEU A 158 1.46 13.76 4.41
C LEU A 158 2.24 15.03 4.00
N SER A 159 2.95 15.67 4.93
CA SER A 159 3.80 16.83 4.63
C SER A 159 4.94 16.51 3.65
N ALA A 160 5.35 15.25 3.58
CA ALA A 160 6.41 14.77 2.69
C ALA A 160 5.92 14.46 1.26
N LEU A 161 4.60 14.51 0.97
CA LEU A 161 4.03 14.18 -0.35
C LEU A 161 4.68 14.96 -1.50
N ARG A 162 4.96 16.23 -1.30
CA ARG A 162 5.58 17.09 -2.34
C ARG A 162 7.03 16.75 -2.62
N SER A 163 7.76 16.27 -1.63
CA SER A 163 9.19 15.96 -1.73
C SER A 163 9.48 14.52 -2.14
N ALA A 164 8.47 13.64 -2.12
CA ALA A 164 8.59 12.26 -2.55
C ALA A 164 8.50 12.20 -4.08
N ASP A 165 9.60 11.89 -4.75
CA ASP A 165 9.62 11.59 -6.18
C ASP A 165 9.57 10.07 -6.36
N THR A 166 8.49 9.57 -6.95
CA THR A 166 8.28 8.13 -7.11
C THR A 166 9.01 7.55 -8.32
N LEU A 167 9.52 8.40 -9.21
CA LEU A 167 10.33 7.99 -10.35
C LEU A 167 11.81 7.86 -9.97
N CYS A 168 12.21 8.49 -8.84
CA CYS A 168 13.58 8.49 -8.35
C CYS A 168 13.63 8.24 -6.84
N LEU A 169 13.27 7.01 -6.43
CA LEU A 169 13.42 6.60 -5.03
C LEU A 169 14.90 6.47 -4.66
N PRO A 170 15.27 6.70 -3.38
CA PRO A 170 16.62 6.40 -2.89
C PRO A 170 17.00 4.93 -3.14
N GLU A 171 18.28 4.65 -3.37
CA GLU A 171 18.79 3.29 -3.62
C GLU A 171 18.43 2.27 -2.51
N SER A 172 18.20 2.75 -1.29
CA SER A 172 17.79 1.92 -0.15
C SER A 172 16.31 1.55 -0.15
N ALA A 173 15.50 2.13 -1.03
CA ALA A 173 14.05 1.91 -1.06
C ALA A 173 13.60 1.36 -2.40
N GLU A 174 12.80 0.32 -2.35
CA GLU A 174 12.15 -0.26 -3.53
C GLU A 174 10.64 -0.07 -3.46
N CYS A 175 10.00 -0.10 -4.63
CA CYS A 175 8.54 -0.04 -4.72
C CYS A 175 8.03 -0.99 -5.81
N ILE A 176 7.10 -1.85 -5.42
CA ILE A 176 6.34 -2.72 -6.33
C ILE A 176 4.90 -2.25 -6.39
N SER A 177 4.28 -2.38 -7.55
CA SER A 177 2.90 -1.92 -7.78
C SER A 177 2.08 -2.97 -8.52
N PHE A 178 0.80 -3.03 -8.18
CA PHE A 178 -0.16 -3.97 -8.75
C PHE A 178 -1.43 -3.24 -9.16
N SER A 179 -1.96 -3.61 -10.32
CA SER A 179 -3.34 -3.30 -10.72
C SER A 179 -4.20 -4.51 -10.38
N LEU A 180 -5.22 -4.34 -9.55
CA LEU A 180 -6.01 -5.44 -8.99
C LEU A 180 -7.49 -5.26 -9.32
N LEU A 181 -8.21 -6.37 -9.33
CA LEU A 181 -9.66 -6.41 -9.41
C LEU A 181 -10.21 -6.97 -8.09
N ALA A 182 -11.32 -6.41 -7.60
CA ALA A 182 -12.04 -6.94 -6.45
C ALA A 182 -13.54 -6.61 -6.61
N ASP A 183 -14.37 -7.63 -6.72
CA ASP A 183 -15.82 -7.53 -7.02
C ASP A 183 -16.12 -6.68 -8.28
N GLY A 184 -15.28 -6.86 -9.32
CA GLY A 184 -15.40 -6.12 -10.58
C GLY A 184 -14.92 -4.67 -10.53
N GLU A 185 -14.42 -4.20 -9.37
CA GLU A 185 -13.87 -2.86 -9.21
C GLU A 185 -12.35 -2.89 -9.35
N LYS A 186 -11.77 -1.84 -9.91
CA LYS A 186 -10.32 -1.71 -10.11
C LYS A 186 -9.66 -1.02 -8.93
N TYR A 187 -8.48 -1.52 -8.55
CA TYR A 187 -7.64 -0.94 -7.51
C TYR A 187 -6.20 -0.80 -7.97
N SER A 188 -5.54 0.23 -7.50
CA SER A 188 -4.08 0.36 -7.53
C SER A 188 -3.53 0.07 -6.14
N LEU A 189 -2.54 -0.80 -6.05
CA LEU A 189 -1.81 -1.14 -4.82
C LEU A 189 -0.33 -0.89 -5.04
N SER A 190 0.32 -0.22 -4.12
CA SER A 190 1.78 -0.11 -4.10
C SER A 190 2.34 -0.47 -2.72
N VAL A 191 3.50 -1.10 -2.74
CA VAL A 191 4.26 -1.47 -1.54
C VAL A 191 5.68 -0.97 -1.70
N SER A 192 6.09 -0.06 -0.82
CA SER A 192 7.46 0.42 -0.70
C SER A 192 8.13 -0.25 0.49
N PHE A 193 9.39 -0.66 0.34
CA PHE A 193 10.12 -1.36 1.39
C PHE A 193 11.63 -1.11 1.30
N THR A 194 12.34 -1.42 2.38
CA THR A 194 13.81 -1.50 2.45
C THR A 194 14.20 -2.93 2.80
N GLU A 195 15.33 -3.40 2.31
CA GLU A 195 15.93 -4.68 2.69
C GLU A 195 16.56 -4.62 4.09
#